data_7d837f98a5c41a815ecb53e304d7439e
#
_entry.id   7d837f98a5c41a815ecb53e304d7439e
#
_cell.length_a   1.000
_cell.length_b   1.000
_cell.length_c   1.000
_cell.angle_alpha   90.00
_cell.angle_beta   90.00
_cell.angle_gamma   90.00
#
_symmetry.space_group_name_H-M   'P 1'
#
loop_
_entity.id
_entity.type
_entity.pdbx_description
1 polymer ?
#
loop_
_entity_poly.entity_id
_entity_poly.type
_entity_poly.pdbx_seq_one_letter_code
_entity_poly.pdbx_strand_id
1 'polypeptide(L)'
;PKLSDWLSPIVVPLYELVGADPAMFAGTLLANDMGGFFLAQQMTVDPEIVLFSGGILGSMMGATIVFSIPVGLGLIEIRDRPFLAQGILCGMVTIPVGAMVSGLLMGIGFGKILVNLIPIIIVAILIALGLWKFPSKMISGFTVFGKVIVAVATIGLAIGGLEWLVDFKLFENQESLGVAFETVGSIAITLAGAYGLVLIITKIFKKPLMKF
;
A
#
# COMPACT_ATOMS: atom_id res chain seq x y z
N PRO A 1 17.51 -14.74 -0.01
CA PRO A 1 17.65 -13.34 0.39
C PRO A 1 16.26 -12.72 0.51
N LYS A 2 16.01 -12.03 1.64
CA LYS A 2 14.74 -11.33 1.83
C LYS A 2 14.71 -10.12 0.90
N LEU A 3 13.54 -9.73 0.44
CA LEU A 3 13.37 -8.54 -0.40
C LEU A 3 13.95 -7.28 0.29
N SER A 4 13.84 -7.22 1.62
CA SER A 4 14.45 -6.18 2.45
C SER A 4 15.96 -6.06 2.24
N ASP A 5 16.70 -7.18 2.09
CA ASP A 5 18.16 -7.17 1.95
C ASP A 5 18.61 -6.47 0.65
N TRP A 6 17.79 -6.53 -0.38
CA TRP A 6 18.03 -5.89 -1.67
C TRP A 6 17.65 -4.40 -1.66
N LEU A 7 16.62 -4.05 -0.92
CA LEU A 7 16.10 -2.68 -0.86
C LEU A 7 16.81 -1.83 0.20
N SER A 8 17.22 -2.42 1.32
CA SER A 8 17.83 -1.71 2.44
C SER A 8 19.02 -0.83 2.04
N PRO A 9 19.97 -1.24 1.18
CA PRO A 9 21.10 -0.38 0.81
C PRO A 9 20.69 0.96 0.17
N ILE A 10 19.51 1.01 -0.43
CA ILE A 10 18.99 2.22 -1.10
C ILE A 10 18.02 2.96 -0.18
N VAL A 11 17.12 2.23 0.46
CA VAL A 11 16.01 2.81 1.23
C VAL A 11 16.49 3.37 2.56
N VAL A 12 17.33 2.62 3.30
CA VAL A 12 17.77 3.01 4.63
C VAL A 12 18.44 4.39 4.62
N PRO A 13 19.46 4.68 3.79
CA PRO A 13 20.10 5.98 3.79
C PRO A 13 19.15 7.15 3.47
N LEU A 14 18.17 6.92 2.58
CA LEU A 14 17.22 7.96 2.18
C LEU A 14 16.25 8.33 3.31
N TYR A 15 15.80 7.35 4.08
CA TYR A 15 14.86 7.59 5.18
C TYR A 15 15.58 8.12 6.42
N GLU A 16 16.78 7.63 6.71
CA GLU A 16 17.62 8.12 7.80
C GLU A 16 18.01 9.59 7.63
N LEU A 17 18.19 10.09 6.39
CA LEU A 17 18.46 11.52 6.13
C LEU A 17 17.39 12.45 6.71
N VAL A 18 16.14 11.98 6.78
CA VAL A 18 15.03 12.75 7.34
C VAL A 18 14.63 12.26 8.74
N GLY A 19 15.38 11.30 9.30
CA GLY A 19 15.09 10.70 10.60
C GLY A 19 13.86 9.79 10.65
N ALA A 20 13.34 9.39 9.48
CA ALA A 20 12.20 8.49 9.38
C ALA A 20 12.63 7.02 9.36
N ASP A 21 11.76 6.13 9.84
CA ASP A 21 12.02 4.70 9.82
C ASP A 21 11.94 4.15 8.37
N PRO A 22 12.94 3.36 7.93
CA PRO A 22 12.97 2.79 6.58
C PRO A 22 11.75 1.94 6.23
N ALA A 23 11.10 1.32 7.22
CA ALA A 23 9.89 0.55 7.01
C ALA A 23 8.74 1.36 6.41
N MET A 24 8.76 2.70 6.55
CA MET A 24 7.76 3.58 5.94
C MET A 24 7.75 3.49 4.40
N PHE A 25 8.86 3.09 3.79
CA PHE A 25 8.94 2.79 2.36
C PHE A 25 7.93 1.71 1.93
N ALA A 26 7.79 0.66 2.73
CA ALA A 26 6.96 -0.49 2.39
C ALA A 26 5.49 -0.09 2.17
N GLY A 27 4.89 0.62 3.14
CA GLY A 27 3.49 1.07 3.04
C GLY A 27 3.30 2.25 2.08
N THR A 28 4.37 2.98 1.73
CA THR A 28 4.29 4.05 0.74
C THR A 28 4.07 3.52 -0.68
N LEU A 29 4.72 2.42 -1.05
CA LEU A 29 4.70 1.90 -2.41
C LEU A 29 3.90 0.62 -2.59
N LEU A 30 3.77 -0.20 -1.55
CA LEU A 30 3.10 -1.49 -1.62
C LEU A 30 1.83 -1.50 -0.79
N ALA A 31 0.78 -2.10 -1.34
CA ALA A 31 -0.43 -2.37 -0.57
C ALA A 31 -0.12 -3.36 0.56
N ASN A 32 -0.85 -3.25 1.67
CA ASN A 32 -0.67 -4.09 2.85
C ASN A 32 -0.77 -5.60 2.52
N ASP A 33 -1.73 -5.99 1.70
CA ASP A 33 -2.00 -7.35 1.22
C ASP A 33 -1.10 -7.80 0.06
N MET A 34 -0.40 -6.87 -0.58
CA MET A 34 0.54 -7.14 -1.67
C MET A 34 2.01 -7.11 -1.21
N GLY A 35 2.25 -7.52 0.02
CA GLY A 35 3.59 -7.65 0.60
C GLY A 35 4.08 -6.43 1.38
N GLY A 36 3.34 -5.30 1.38
CA GLY A 36 3.74 -4.09 2.10
C GLY A 36 3.86 -4.31 3.60
N PHE A 37 2.93 -5.06 4.20
CA PHE A 37 2.97 -5.37 5.62
C PHE A 37 4.17 -6.25 5.99
N PHE A 38 4.41 -7.32 5.24
CA PHE A 38 5.54 -8.22 5.47
C PHE A 38 6.89 -7.54 5.24
N LEU A 39 6.98 -6.65 4.24
CA LEU A 39 8.19 -5.88 4.00
C LEU A 39 8.45 -4.91 5.17
N ALA A 40 7.42 -4.24 5.68
CA ALA A 40 7.54 -3.39 6.86
C ALA A 40 8.07 -4.17 8.07
N GLN A 41 7.56 -5.39 8.33
CA GLN A 41 8.06 -6.27 9.40
C GLN A 41 9.53 -6.65 9.24
N GLN A 42 10.02 -6.73 8.01
CA GLN A 42 11.42 -7.07 7.74
C GLN A 42 12.36 -5.87 7.88
N MET A 43 11.85 -4.64 7.76
CA MET A 43 12.65 -3.41 7.74
C MET A 43 12.74 -2.71 9.08
N THR A 44 11.86 -3.02 10.05
CA THR A 44 11.90 -2.46 11.40
C THR A 44 11.51 -3.51 12.44
N VAL A 45 12.03 -3.33 13.65
CA VAL A 45 11.66 -4.15 14.83
C VAL A 45 10.58 -3.47 15.68
N ASP A 46 10.20 -2.24 15.34
CA ASP A 46 9.22 -1.45 16.06
C ASP A 46 7.79 -1.84 15.62
N PRO A 47 7.00 -2.51 16.48
CA PRO A 47 5.67 -2.99 16.11
C PRO A 47 4.68 -1.85 15.79
N GLU A 48 4.84 -0.66 16.40
CA GLU A 48 4.01 0.49 16.07
C GLU A 48 4.27 0.97 14.66
N ILE A 49 5.53 1.02 14.23
CA ILE A 49 5.90 1.42 12.88
C ILE A 49 5.49 0.35 11.86
N VAL A 50 5.59 -0.95 12.18
CA VAL A 50 5.08 -2.01 11.32
C VAL A 50 3.59 -1.81 11.02
N LEU A 51 2.78 -1.58 12.05
CA LEU A 51 1.34 -1.34 11.89
C LEU A 51 1.06 -0.03 11.19
N PHE A 52 1.79 1.02 11.51
CA PHE A 52 1.62 2.35 10.91
C PHE A 52 1.97 2.36 9.43
N SER A 53 3.12 1.79 9.05
CA SER A 53 3.55 1.69 7.66
C SER A 53 2.77 0.59 6.92
N GLY A 54 2.96 -0.67 7.32
CA GLY A 54 2.45 -1.83 6.60
C GLY A 54 0.92 -1.93 6.64
N GLY A 55 0.30 -1.57 7.77
CA GLY A 55 -1.14 -1.61 7.94
C GLY A 55 -1.82 -0.35 7.41
N ILE A 56 -1.62 0.80 8.07
CA ILE A 56 -2.36 2.04 7.77
C ILE A 56 -1.92 2.63 6.44
N LEU A 57 -0.65 2.93 6.28
CA LEU A 57 -0.16 3.59 5.07
C LEU A 57 -0.28 2.67 3.85
N GLY A 58 -0.01 1.37 4.01
CA GLY A 58 -0.16 0.36 2.97
C GLY A 58 -1.61 0.22 2.48
N SER A 59 -2.61 0.40 3.36
CA SER A 59 -4.02 0.39 2.97
C SER A 59 -4.48 1.68 2.30
N MET A 60 -3.78 2.79 2.49
CA MET A 60 -4.09 4.09 1.90
C MET A 60 -3.24 4.35 0.65
N MET A 61 -1.96 4.64 0.83
CA MET A 61 -1.06 5.08 -0.25
C MET A 61 -0.61 3.92 -1.13
N GLY A 62 -0.13 2.85 -0.52
CA GLY A 62 0.29 1.64 -1.25
C GLY A 62 -0.85 1.08 -2.09
N ALA A 63 -2.03 0.88 -1.50
CA ALA A 63 -3.21 0.40 -2.22
C ALA A 63 -3.65 1.36 -3.34
N THR A 64 -3.52 2.67 -3.15
CA THR A 64 -3.84 3.66 -4.20
C THR A 64 -2.91 3.49 -5.40
N ILE A 65 -1.61 3.37 -5.16
CA ILE A 65 -0.59 3.30 -6.22
C ILE A 65 -0.68 1.97 -6.98
N VAL A 66 -0.73 0.85 -6.25
CA VAL A 66 -0.61 -0.49 -6.86
C VAL A 66 -1.94 -1.01 -7.39
N PHE A 67 -3.05 -0.64 -6.76
CA PHE A 67 -4.36 -1.20 -7.05
C PHE A 67 -5.35 -0.17 -7.60
N SER A 68 -5.66 0.90 -6.86
CA SER A 68 -6.75 1.80 -7.23
C SER A 68 -6.51 2.53 -8.55
N ILE A 69 -5.29 2.97 -8.82
CA ILE A 69 -4.94 3.64 -10.07
C ILE A 69 -5.03 2.69 -11.27
N PRO A 70 -4.37 1.51 -11.28
CA PRO A 70 -4.48 0.57 -12.40
C PRO A 70 -5.90 0.08 -12.65
N VAL A 71 -6.66 -0.24 -11.60
CA VAL A 71 -8.04 -0.70 -11.71
C VAL A 71 -8.96 0.41 -12.21
N GLY A 72 -8.84 1.62 -11.64
CA GLY A 72 -9.60 2.78 -12.10
C GLY A 72 -9.40 3.06 -13.59
N LEU A 73 -8.17 2.93 -14.07
CA LEU A 73 -7.84 3.10 -15.49
C LEU A 73 -8.43 2.02 -16.39
N GLY A 74 -8.61 0.81 -15.87
CA GLY A 74 -9.25 -0.29 -16.59
C GLY A 74 -10.77 -0.14 -16.70
N LEU A 75 -11.39 0.54 -15.73
CA LEU A 75 -12.85 0.69 -15.64
C LEU A 75 -13.37 2.00 -16.23
N ILE A 76 -12.57 3.08 -16.19
CA ILE A 76 -12.99 4.42 -16.61
C ILE A 76 -12.70 4.63 -18.09
N GLU A 77 -13.68 5.22 -18.81
CA GLU A 77 -13.53 5.58 -20.21
C GLU A 77 -12.36 6.59 -20.41
N ILE A 78 -11.70 6.51 -21.57
CA ILE A 78 -10.51 7.33 -21.87
C ILE A 78 -10.80 8.83 -21.70
N ARG A 79 -12.00 9.28 -22.08
CA ARG A 79 -12.44 10.68 -21.95
C ARG A 79 -12.51 11.18 -20.52
N ASP A 80 -12.76 10.26 -19.55
CA ASP A 80 -12.98 10.59 -18.14
C ASP A 80 -11.71 10.43 -17.29
N ARG A 81 -10.60 9.96 -17.89
CA ARG A 81 -9.29 9.82 -17.21
C ARG A 81 -8.75 11.10 -16.57
N PRO A 82 -8.96 12.32 -17.13
CA PRO A 82 -8.57 13.55 -16.44
C PRO A 82 -9.27 13.74 -15.10
N PHE A 83 -10.54 13.37 -14.98
CA PHE A 83 -11.29 13.42 -13.71
C PHE A 83 -10.79 12.39 -12.70
N LEU A 84 -10.42 11.17 -13.19
CA LEU A 84 -9.75 10.18 -12.36
C LEU A 84 -8.44 10.74 -11.80
N ALA A 85 -7.61 11.37 -12.64
CA ALA A 85 -6.35 11.98 -12.20
C ALA A 85 -6.57 13.06 -11.13
N GLN A 86 -7.60 13.89 -11.28
CA GLN A 86 -7.98 14.89 -10.27
C GLN A 86 -8.42 14.24 -8.95
N GLY A 87 -9.23 13.18 -9.02
CA GLY A 87 -9.65 12.42 -7.85
C GLY A 87 -8.45 11.79 -7.11
N ILE A 88 -7.50 11.21 -7.85
CA ILE A 88 -6.27 10.68 -7.28
C ILE A 88 -5.45 11.78 -6.62
N LEU A 89 -5.31 12.96 -7.25
CA LEU A 89 -4.63 14.12 -6.67
C LEU A 89 -5.22 14.51 -5.31
N CYS A 90 -6.53 14.66 -5.25
CA CYS A 90 -7.22 14.98 -3.99
C CYS A 90 -6.99 13.90 -2.94
N GLY A 91 -7.09 12.62 -3.32
CA GLY A 91 -6.83 11.49 -2.44
C GLY A 91 -5.41 11.51 -1.88
N MET A 92 -4.41 11.67 -2.75
CA MET A 92 -3.00 11.66 -2.34
C MET A 92 -2.64 12.77 -1.36
N VAL A 93 -3.22 13.97 -1.53
CA VAL A 93 -2.99 15.11 -0.60
C VAL A 93 -3.61 14.84 0.76
N THR A 94 -4.69 14.08 0.85
CA THR A 94 -5.38 13.78 2.12
C THR A 94 -4.79 12.57 2.86
N ILE A 95 -4.04 11.67 2.19
CA ILE A 95 -3.45 10.49 2.81
C ILE A 95 -2.55 10.82 4.02
N PRO A 96 -1.62 11.78 3.97
CA PRO A 96 -0.81 12.14 5.14
C PRO A 96 -1.66 12.57 6.34
N VAL A 97 -2.75 13.29 6.10
CA VAL A 97 -3.68 13.73 7.16
C VAL A 97 -4.41 12.53 7.75
N GLY A 98 -4.93 11.63 6.90
CA GLY A 98 -5.57 10.40 7.35
C GLY A 98 -4.62 9.49 8.13
N ALA A 99 -3.38 9.33 7.66
CA ALA A 99 -2.36 8.57 8.35
C ALA A 99 -1.99 9.20 9.71
N MET A 100 -1.86 10.52 9.78
CA MET A 100 -1.61 11.24 11.04
C MET A 100 -2.72 10.98 12.06
N VAL A 101 -4.00 11.12 11.66
CA VAL A 101 -5.14 10.85 12.55
C VAL A 101 -5.14 9.40 13.01
N SER A 102 -4.91 8.45 12.09
CA SER A 102 -4.86 7.02 12.42
C SER A 102 -3.73 6.68 13.38
N GLY A 103 -2.53 7.25 13.16
CA GLY A 103 -1.37 7.07 14.07
C GLY A 103 -1.64 7.61 15.47
N LEU A 104 -2.31 8.76 15.59
CA LEU A 104 -2.73 9.32 16.88
C LEU A 104 -3.75 8.41 17.59
N LEU A 105 -4.71 7.88 16.84
CA LEU A 105 -5.70 6.92 17.40
C LEU A 105 -5.06 5.62 17.85
N MET A 106 -3.95 5.21 17.25
CA MET A 106 -3.14 4.06 17.69
C MET A 106 -2.32 4.37 18.95
N GLY A 107 -2.26 5.62 19.39
CA GLY A 107 -1.46 6.04 20.54
C GLY A 107 0.02 6.30 20.22
N ILE A 108 0.40 6.35 18.94
CA ILE A 108 1.77 6.68 18.54
C ILE A 108 2.05 8.15 18.86
N GLY A 109 3.23 8.42 19.43
CA GLY A 109 3.63 9.78 19.78
C GLY A 109 3.65 10.73 18.58
N PHE A 110 3.08 11.93 18.73
CA PHE A 110 2.92 12.92 17.66
C PHE A 110 4.24 13.23 16.91
N GLY A 111 5.34 13.37 17.63
CA GLY A 111 6.67 13.62 17.03
C GLY A 111 7.13 12.44 16.16
N LYS A 112 6.91 11.19 16.62
CA LYS A 112 7.23 9.97 15.86
C LYS A 112 6.41 9.90 14.58
N ILE A 113 5.12 10.24 14.64
CA ILE A 113 4.25 10.30 13.45
C ILE A 113 4.76 11.35 12.46
N LEU A 114 5.02 12.58 12.92
CA LEU A 114 5.44 13.67 12.03
C LEU A 114 6.72 13.33 11.28
N VAL A 115 7.74 12.83 11.98
CA VAL A 115 9.01 12.47 11.33
C VAL A 115 8.80 11.38 10.28
N ASN A 116 8.03 10.36 10.60
CA ASN A 116 7.74 9.25 9.69
C ASN A 116 6.83 9.64 8.52
N LEU A 117 6.06 10.73 8.63
CA LEU A 117 5.25 11.25 7.53
C LEU A 117 6.03 12.15 6.56
N ILE A 118 7.21 12.65 6.91
CA ILE A 118 8.01 13.51 6.02
C ILE A 118 8.23 12.87 4.65
N PRO A 119 8.78 11.64 4.53
CA PRO A 119 9.01 11.02 3.23
C PRO A 119 7.69 10.80 2.46
N ILE A 120 6.60 10.49 3.15
CA ILE A 120 5.29 10.27 2.54
C ILE A 120 4.75 11.58 1.96
N ILE A 121 4.87 12.69 2.69
CA ILE A 121 4.47 14.01 2.21
C ILE A 121 5.29 14.40 0.97
N ILE A 122 6.60 14.15 0.98
CA ILE A 122 7.46 14.41 -0.17
C ILE A 122 6.98 13.59 -1.39
N VAL A 123 6.76 12.29 -1.22
CA VAL A 123 6.28 11.41 -2.30
C VAL A 123 4.89 11.84 -2.78
N ALA A 124 3.97 12.17 -1.86
CA ALA A 124 2.65 12.66 -2.21
C ALA A 124 2.71 13.96 -3.04
N ILE A 125 3.56 14.91 -2.65
CA ILE A 125 3.78 16.16 -3.40
C ILE A 125 4.36 15.86 -4.79
N LEU A 126 5.37 14.98 -4.88
CA LEU A 126 5.97 14.62 -6.17
C LEU A 126 4.95 13.96 -7.10
N ILE A 127 4.13 13.05 -6.59
CA ILE A 127 3.06 12.41 -7.35
C ILE A 127 2.02 13.45 -7.76
N ALA A 128 1.60 14.32 -6.85
CA ALA A 128 0.64 15.38 -7.13
C ALA A 128 1.14 16.32 -8.23
N LEU A 129 2.37 16.78 -8.14
CA LEU A 129 2.99 17.63 -9.16
C LEU A 129 3.14 16.90 -10.51
N GLY A 130 3.51 15.62 -10.46
CA GLY A 130 3.60 14.77 -11.65
C GLY A 130 2.26 14.59 -12.35
N LEU A 131 1.20 14.30 -11.59
CA LEU A 131 -0.16 14.16 -12.11
C LEU A 131 -0.71 15.49 -12.65
N TRP A 132 -0.39 16.60 -11.99
CA TRP A 132 -0.80 17.92 -12.45
C TRP A 132 -0.10 18.31 -13.78
N LYS A 133 1.22 18.09 -13.87
CA LYS A 133 2.00 18.54 -15.04
C LYS A 133 2.04 17.51 -16.17
N PHE A 134 2.04 16.22 -15.87
CA PHE A 134 2.19 15.12 -16.82
C PHE A 134 1.22 13.95 -16.54
N PRO A 135 -0.11 14.18 -16.50
CA PRO A 135 -1.08 13.16 -16.06
C PRO A 135 -0.95 11.85 -16.82
N SER A 136 -0.89 11.90 -18.15
CA SER A 136 -0.83 10.68 -19.00
C SER A 136 0.43 9.85 -18.76
N LYS A 137 1.60 10.51 -18.54
CA LYS A 137 2.86 9.80 -18.28
C LYS A 137 2.86 9.15 -16.88
N MET A 138 2.36 9.88 -15.88
CA MET A 138 2.24 9.36 -14.51
C MET A 138 1.29 8.17 -14.46
N ILE A 139 0.13 8.28 -15.09
CA ILE A 139 -0.85 7.21 -15.21
C ILE A 139 -0.22 5.97 -15.87
N SER A 140 0.48 6.15 -17.00
CA SER A 140 1.20 5.04 -17.67
C SER A 140 2.27 4.43 -16.76
N GLY A 141 3.03 5.26 -16.05
CA GLY A 141 4.04 4.81 -15.09
C GLY A 141 3.44 3.95 -13.98
N PHE A 142 2.35 4.39 -13.36
CA PHE A 142 1.66 3.61 -12.33
C PHE A 142 1.05 2.30 -12.87
N THR A 143 0.54 2.32 -14.12
CA THR A 143 0.04 1.10 -14.76
C THR A 143 1.15 0.08 -14.97
N VAL A 144 2.32 0.53 -15.44
CA VAL A 144 3.49 -0.34 -15.61
C VAL A 144 3.96 -0.86 -14.25
N PHE A 145 4.09 0.01 -13.25
CA PHE A 145 4.48 -0.37 -11.90
C PHE A 145 3.54 -1.43 -11.31
N GLY A 146 2.21 -1.22 -11.39
CA GLY A 146 1.23 -2.19 -10.93
C GLY A 146 1.35 -3.54 -11.66
N LYS A 147 1.56 -3.54 -12.99
CA LYS A 147 1.80 -4.78 -13.76
C LYS A 147 3.06 -5.50 -13.31
N VAL A 148 4.15 -4.78 -13.02
CA VAL A 148 5.39 -5.38 -12.52
C VAL A 148 5.16 -6.03 -11.16
N ILE A 149 4.49 -5.35 -10.23
CA ILE A 149 4.16 -5.91 -8.91
C ILE A 149 3.31 -7.18 -9.05
N VAL A 150 2.27 -7.16 -9.88
CA VAL A 150 1.42 -8.34 -10.14
C VAL A 150 2.23 -9.47 -10.76
N ALA A 151 3.12 -9.18 -11.70
CA ALA A 151 3.98 -10.20 -12.32
C ALA A 151 4.92 -10.85 -11.28
N VAL A 152 5.57 -10.04 -10.44
CA VAL A 152 6.44 -10.54 -9.35
C VAL A 152 5.65 -11.40 -8.37
N ALA A 153 4.46 -10.95 -7.95
CA ALA A 153 3.60 -11.70 -7.05
C ALA A 153 3.14 -13.04 -7.69
N THR A 154 2.79 -13.02 -8.97
CA THR A 154 2.38 -14.24 -9.71
C THR A 154 3.52 -15.24 -9.83
N ILE A 155 4.72 -14.77 -10.13
CA ILE A 155 5.93 -15.63 -10.19
C ILE A 155 6.22 -16.20 -8.80
N GLY A 156 6.18 -15.38 -7.75
CA GLY A 156 6.36 -15.83 -6.36
C GLY A 156 5.35 -16.90 -5.95
N LEU A 157 4.07 -16.69 -6.30
CA LEU A 157 3.01 -17.67 -6.03
C LEU A 157 3.22 -18.97 -6.81
N ALA A 158 3.64 -18.90 -8.08
CA ALA A 158 3.94 -20.08 -8.88
C ALA A 158 5.12 -20.89 -8.31
N ILE A 159 6.18 -20.21 -7.86
CA ILE A 159 7.32 -20.86 -7.20
C ILE A 159 6.87 -21.51 -5.89
N GLY A 160 6.16 -20.79 -5.03
CA GLY A 160 5.64 -21.33 -3.76
C GLY A 160 4.69 -22.51 -3.97
N GLY A 161 3.85 -22.46 -5.02
CA GLY A 161 2.99 -23.58 -5.40
C GLY A 161 3.78 -24.81 -5.85
N LEU A 162 4.84 -24.63 -6.63
CA LEU A 162 5.73 -25.71 -7.05
C LEU A 162 6.46 -26.32 -5.86
N GLU A 163 7.00 -25.50 -4.95
CA GLU A 163 7.67 -25.98 -3.73
C GLU A 163 6.71 -26.82 -2.87
N TRP A 164 5.46 -26.40 -2.76
CA TRP A 164 4.45 -27.12 -1.98
C TRP A 164 4.07 -28.48 -2.61
N LEU A 165 4.01 -28.54 -3.96
CA LEU A 165 3.62 -29.75 -4.68
C LEU A 165 4.74 -30.80 -4.77
N VAL A 166 6.00 -30.35 -4.86
CA VAL A 166 7.15 -31.23 -5.18
C VAL A 166 8.07 -31.42 -3.97
N ASP A 167 7.76 -30.78 -2.83
CA ASP A 167 8.59 -30.78 -1.61
C ASP A 167 10.06 -30.34 -1.87
N PHE A 168 10.24 -29.50 -2.87
CA PHE A 168 11.54 -28.94 -3.29
C PHE A 168 11.62 -27.47 -2.85
N LYS A 169 12.54 -27.15 -1.94
CA LYS A 169 12.76 -25.78 -1.47
C LYS A 169 13.79 -25.06 -2.33
N LEU A 170 13.34 -24.05 -3.07
CA LEU A 170 14.21 -23.16 -3.84
C LEU A 170 14.92 -22.14 -2.92
N PHE A 171 14.25 -21.74 -1.84
CA PHE A 171 14.77 -20.78 -0.86
C PHE A 171 14.67 -21.35 0.56
N GLU A 172 15.79 -21.40 1.28
CA GLU A 172 15.88 -22.01 2.63
C GLU A 172 15.07 -21.32 3.72
N ASN A 173 14.63 -20.06 3.52
CA ASN A 173 13.94 -19.24 4.52
C ASN A 173 12.56 -18.77 4.05
N GLN A 174 11.87 -19.53 3.20
CA GLN A 174 10.54 -19.20 2.75
C GLN A 174 9.49 -19.71 3.71
N GLU A 175 8.53 -18.86 4.09
CA GLU A 175 7.36 -19.28 4.85
C GLU A 175 6.51 -20.24 4.02
N SER A 176 5.92 -21.22 4.67
CA SER A 176 5.11 -22.24 3.98
C SER A 176 3.88 -21.59 3.32
N LEU A 177 3.47 -22.14 2.18
CA LEU A 177 2.25 -21.72 1.48
C LEU A 177 1.00 -21.82 2.39
N GLY A 178 1.03 -22.72 3.40
CA GLY A 178 -0.02 -22.86 4.41
C GLY A 178 -0.25 -21.56 5.20
N VAL A 179 0.83 -20.89 5.63
CA VAL A 179 0.74 -19.59 6.33
C VAL A 179 0.15 -18.52 5.42
N ALA A 180 0.51 -18.53 4.13
CA ALA A 180 -0.06 -17.61 3.15
C ALA A 180 -1.57 -17.85 2.97
N PHE A 181 -2.04 -19.09 2.89
CA PHE A 181 -3.47 -19.43 2.81
C PHE A 181 -4.23 -19.04 4.08
N GLU A 182 -3.66 -19.25 5.26
CA GLU A 182 -4.27 -18.82 6.53
C GLU A 182 -4.45 -17.29 6.55
N THR A 183 -3.44 -16.55 6.13
CA THR A 183 -3.49 -15.08 6.00
C THR A 183 -4.59 -14.65 5.02
N VAL A 184 -4.63 -15.24 3.82
CA VAL A 184 -5.66 -14.93 2.81
C VAL A 184 -7.06 -15.29 3.32
N GLY A 185 -7.20 -16.41 4.02
CA GLY A 185 -8.45 -16.83 4.64
C GLY A 185 -8.94 -15.81 5.68
N SER A 186 -8.06 -15.33 6.55
CA SER A 186 -8.36 -14.31 7.56
C SER A 186 -8.76 -12.98 6.90
N ILE A 187 -8.07 -12.56 5.85
CA ILE A 187 -8.41 -11.36 5.06
C ILE A 187 -9.79 -11.53 4.42
N ALA A 188 -10.08 -12.67 3.80
CA ALA A 188 -11.37 -12.94 3.17
C ALA A 188 -12.54 -12.86 4.16
N ILE A 189 -12.39 -13.41 5.35
CA ILE A 189 -13.39 -13.34 6.43
C ILE A 189 -13.60 -11.88 6.87
N THR A 190 -12.51 -11.14 7.07
CA THR A 190 -12.55 -9.72 7.46
C THR A 190 -13.25 -8.87 6.41
N LEU A 191 -12.94 -9.07 5.12
CA LEU A 191 -13.56 -8.36 4.01
C LEU A 191 -15.05 -8.70 3.89
N ALA A 192 -15.44 -9.97 4.09
CA ALA A 192 -16.85 -10.36 4.07
C ALA A 192 -17.66 -9.60 5.14
N GLY A 193 -17.09 -9.43 6.35
CA GLY A 193 -17.70 -8.59 7.39
C GLY A 193 -17.72 -7.10 7.03
N ALA A 194 -16.64 -6.58 6.46
CA ALA A 194 -16.52 -5.19 6.05
C ALA A 194 -17.52 -4.81 4.95
N TYR A 195 -17.78 -5.68 3.95
CA TYR A 195 -18.79 -5.44 2.93
C TYR A 195 -20.20 -5.30 3.53
N GLY A 196 -20.55 -6.15 4.51
CA GLY A 196 -21.81 -6.01 5.24
C GLY A 196 -21.93 -4.66 5.96
N LEU A 197 -20.86 -4.23 6.62
CA LEU A 197 -20.80 -2.94 7.30
C LEU A 197 -20.93 -1.76 6.33
N VAL A 198 -20.21 -1.79 5.21
CA VAL A 198 -20.29 -0.75 4.17
C VAL A 198 -21.71 -0.64 3.59
N LEU A 199 -22.38 -1.76 3.35
CA LEU A 199 -23.78 -1.76 2.91
C LEU A 199 -24.70 -1.08 3.91
N ILE A 200 -24.54 -1.36 5.21
CA ILE A 200 -25.34 -0.75 6.28
C ILE A 200 -25.07 0.76 6.34
N ILE A 201 -23.79 1.17 6.39
CA ILE A 201 -23.38 2.57 6.42
C ILE A 201 -23.91 3.30 5.20
N THR A 202 -23.73 2.76 3.99
CA THR A 202 -24.21 3.37 2.76
C THR A 202 -25.73 3.54 2.78
N LYS A 203 -26.47 2.54 3.26
CA LYS A 203 -27.94 2.60 3.35
C LYS A 203 -28.42 3.68 4.32
N ILE A 204 -27.74 3.85 5.46
CA ILE A 204 -28.07 4.84 6.48
C ILE A 204 -27.69 6.26 6.02
N PHE A 205 -26.49 6.43 5.48
CA PHE A 205 -25.91 7.73 5.16
C PHE A 205 -26.12 8.19 3.72
N LYS A 206 -26.69 7.36 2.82
CA LYS A 206 -26.92 7.71 1.43
C LYS A 206 -27.67 9.05 1.27
N LYS A 207 -28.73 9.27 2.05
CA LYS A 207 -29.53 10.51 1.96
C LYS A 207 -28.77 11.77 2.42
N PRO A 208 -28.05 11.78 3.56
CA PRO A 208 -27.27 12.94 3.94
C PRO A 208 -26.05 13.19 3.05
N LEU A 209 -25.37 12.14 2.55
CA LEU A 209 -24.19 12.27 1.68
C LEU A 209 -24.52 12.78 0.27
N MET A 210 -25.73 12.55 -0.24
CA MET A 210 -26.19 13.07 -1.54
C MET A 210 -26.74 14.50 -1.50
N LYS A 211 -26.76 15.16 -0.32
CA LYS A 211 -27.19 16.55 -0.15
C LYS A 211 -26.04 17.57 -0.20
N PHE A 212 -24.82 17.10 -0.29
CA PHE A 212 -23.59 17.86 -0.52
C PHE A 212 -23.06 17.59 -1.93
#